data_0995183ac02e915edcd21801cd8d97ce
#
_entry.id   0995183ac02e915edcd21801cd8d97ce
#
_cell.length_a   1.000
_cell.length_b   1.000
_cell.length_c   1.000
_cell.angle_alpha   90.00
_cell.angle_beta   90.00
_cell.angle_gamma   90.00
#
_symmetry.space_group_name_H-M   'P 1'
#
loop_
_entity.id
_entity.type
_entity.pdbx_description
1 polymer ?
#
loop_
_entity_poly.entity_id
_entity_poly.type
_entity_poly.pdbx_seq_one_letter_code
_entity_poly.pdbx_strand_id
1 'polypeptide(L)'
;MTLAPDVPQYMRRVVLDPIPELSAIRDAVGVQKIVTPLGLPAYLVTRYGDVKAALADPARFSNRKPPGWGADSTAVTTEEHAQLSAGNLLGIDPPEHQRLRRMLTPEFTIRRMKRLESRIVEIVDQHLDAMEQAGSPADLVASFALPIPSLVICELLGVPYDDREDFQRRSSRQLNFRIPTTERFAEQRASREYMMTLVQRARRKPGEDMLGMLVREHGTEVSDDELVGIGGLLLLAGHETTSNMLSLGTIALLQHPDQLAAVRDDPDAVGPAIEELLRYLSVVQNAIPRITTSEVEVGGVVIPAGHLVILSLPAGNHDPHFIHAPDAFDISRGAPGHLAFGHGVHHCLGAPLARMEMRIAFPALLRRFPHLALDEELTEVPFRELNLIYGAESLKVRW
;
A
#
# COMPACT_ATOMS: atom_id res chain seq x y z
N MET A 1 7.47 -10.21 23.09
CA MET A 1 7.00 -10.77 21.80
C MET A 1 8.20 -11.39 21.10
N THR A 2 8.18 -12.70 20.83
CA THR A 2 9.29 -13.36 20.13
C THR A 2 9.02 -13.18 18.63
N LEU A 3 9.88 -12.44 17.94
CA LEU A 3 9.77 -12.23 16.50
C LEU A 3 9.84 -13.59 15.78
N ALA A 4 8.99 -13.79 14.78
CA ALA A 4 9.01 -15.06 14.02
C ALA A 4 10.37 -15.20 13.30
N PRO A 5 11.10 -16.32 13.52
CA PRO A 5 12.48 -16.46 13.04
C PRO A 5 12.61 -16.45 11.51
N ASP A 6 11.55 -16.74 10.79
CA ASP A 6 11.52 -16.84 9.32
C ASP A 6 11.24 -15.51 8.64
N VAL A 7 10.85 -14.46 9.40
CA VAL A 7 10.63 -13.13 8.84
C VAL A 7 12.00 -12.47 8.61
N PRO A 8 12.34 -12.05 7.36
CA PRO A 8 13.58 -11.34 7.11
C PRO A 8 13.71 -10.11 8.00
N GLN A 9 14.91 -9.87 8.51
CA GLN A 9 15.19 -8.81 9.47
C GLN A 9 14.62 -7.44 9.05
N TYR A 10 14.75 -7.08 7.78
CA TYR A 10 14.28 -5.80 7.26
C TYR A 10 12.74 -5.65 7.13
N MET A 11 12.00 -6.75 7.35
CA MET A 11 10.53 -6.76 7.39
C MET A 11 9.97 -6.87 8.82
N ARG A 12 10.84 -7.09 9.82
CA ARG A 12 10.41 -7.21 11.22
C ARG A 12 10.03 -5.86 11.79
N ARG A 13 9.05 -5.89 12.70
CA ARG A 13 8.64 -4.71 13.48
C ARG A 13 8.45 -5.07 14.94
N VAL A 14 8.58 -4.05 15.80
CA VAL A 14 8.15 -4.11 17.18
C VAL A 14 6.83 -3.32 17.25
N VAL A 15 5.74 -4.01 17.06
CA VAL A 15 4.39 -3.45 16.94
C VAL A 15 4.32 -2.44 15.77
N LEU A 16 4.42 -1.16 16.01
CA LEU A 16 4.35 -0.12 14.97
C LEU A 16 5.73 0.26 14.41
N ASP A 17 6.78 0.09 15.21
CA ASP A 17 8.11 0.60 14.92
C ASP A 17 8.95 -0.39 14.09
N PRO A 18 9.81 0.10 13.17
CA PRO A 18 10.89 -0.69 12.62
C PRO A 18 11.80 -1.22 13.73
N ILE A 19 12.41 -2.39 13.54
CA ILE A 19 13.36 -2.91 14.53
C ILE A 19 14.63 -2.04 14.61
N PRO A 20 15.27 -1.94 15.80
CA PRO A 20 16.50 -1.14 16.00
C PRO A 20 17.64 -1.51 15.05
N GLU A 21 17.73 -2.77 14.65
CA GLU A 21 18.76 -3.25 13.72
C GLU A 21 18.64 -2.59 12.34
N LEU A 22 17.44 -2.22 11.90
CA LEU A 22 17.25 -1.51 10.65
C LEU A 22 17.82 -0.09 10.72
N SER A 23 17.68 0.57 11.85
CA SER A 23 18.34 1.85 12.15
C SER A 23 19.87 1.70 12.21
N ALA A 24 20.37 0.62 12.83
CA ALA A 24 21.81 0.34 12.87
C ALA A 24 22.41 0.14 11.46
N ILE A 25 21.72 -0.55 10.55
CA ILE A 25 22.12 -0.68 9.14
C ILE A 25 22.20 0.69 8.46
N ARG A 26 21.15 1.52 8.64
CA ARG A 26 21.06 2.87 8.07
C ARG A 26 22.21 3.74 8.54
N ASP A 27 22.47 3.76 9.85
CA ASP A 27 23.44 4.66 10.47
C ASP A 27 24.89 4.23 10.18
N ALA A 28 25.15 2.93 10.00
CA ALA A 28 26.46 2.42 9.64
C ALA A 28 26.81 2.66 8.17
N VAL A 29 26.28 1.84 7.26
CA VAL A 29 26.63 1.85 5.82
C VAL A 29 25.47 2.35 4.95
N GLY A 30 24.21 2.15 5.39
CA GLY A 30 23.03 2.50 4.64
C GLY A 30 22.63 1.50 3.55
N VAL A 31 23.54 0.62 3.15
CA VAL A 31 23.32 -0.42 2.13
C VAL A 31 23.85 -1.76 2.64
N GLN A 32 23.03 -2.81 2.61
CA GLN A 32 23.39 -4.15 3.09
C GLN A 32 22.95 -5.23 2.10
N LYS A 33 23.76 -6.28 1.93
CA LYS A 33 23.35 -7.50 1.23
C LYS A 33 22.39 -8.30 2.11
N ILE A 34 21.28 -8.71 1.52
CA ILE A 34 20.21 -9.47 2.18
C ILE A 34 19.76 -10.63 1.30
N VAL A 35 18.93 -11.51 1.87
CA VAL A 35 18.13 -12.49 1.13
C VAL A 35 16.65 -12.12 1.32
N THR A 36 15.90 -12.09 0.21
CA THR A 36 14.47 -11.79 0.22
C THR A 36 13.64 -12.98 0.71
N PRO A 37 12.34 -12.80 1.06
CA PRO A 37 11.45 -13.92 1.39
C PRO A 37 11.34 -14.99 0.29
N LEU A 38 11.66 -14.62 -0.95
CA LEU A 38 11.67 -15.53 -2.10
C LEU A 38 13.04 -16.21 -2.32
N GLY A 39 13.99 -16.09 -1.38
CA GLY A 39 15.32 -16.69 -1.47
C GLY A 39 16.29 -15.97 -2.43
N LEU A 40 15.93 -14.80 -2.94
CA LEU A 40 16.76 -14.05 -3.90
C LEU A 40 17.75 -13.14 -3.17
N PRO A 41 19.05 -13.10 -3.60
CA PRO A 41 20.01 -12.14 -3.08
C PRO A 41 19.65 -10.72 -3.54
N ALA A 42 19.76 -9.74 -2.65
CA ALA A 42 19.43 -8.34 -2.92
C ALA A 42 20.31 -7.38 -2.12
N TYR A 43 20.32 -6.11 -2.51
CA TYR A 43 20.86 -5.01 -1.74
C TYR A 43 19.71 -4.23 -1.09
N LEU A 44 19.71 -4.12 0.23
CA LEU A 44 18.79 -3.29 1.00
C LEU A 44 19.37 -1.88 1.11
N VAL A 45 18.60 -0.87 0.74
CA VAL A 45 18.94 0.56 0.88
C VAL A 45 18.02 1.17 1.94
N THR A 46 18.60 1.90 2.92
CA THR A 46 17.89 2.33 4.13
C THR A 46 17.93 3.84 4.40
N ARG A 47 18.91 4.58 3.89
CA ARG A 47 18.99 6.04 4.09
C ARG A 47 17.95 6.78 3.23
N TYR A 48 17.29 7.77 3.79
CA TYR A 48 16.27 8.56 3.10
C TYR A 48 16.76 9.13 1.75
N GLY A 49 17.95 9.77 1.75
CA GLY A 49 18.52 10.36 0.53
C GLY A 49 18.74 9.34 -0.57
N ASP A 50 19.31 8.19 -0.22
CA ASP A 50 19.62 7.10 -1.16
C ASP A 50 18.36 6.42 -1.69
N VAL A 51 17.39 6.15 -0.81
CA VAL A 51 16.07 5.60 -1.18
C VAL A 51 15.36 6.54 -2.14
N LYS A 52 15.31 7.84 -1.82
CA LYS A 52 14.66 8.86 -2.64
C LYS A 52 15.34 9.01 -3.99
N ALA A 53 16.68 9.02 -4.03
CA ALA A 53 17.45 9.11 -5.27
C ALA A 53 17.21 7.89 -6.18
N ALA A 54 17.22 6.68 -5.61
CA ALA A 54 16.94 5.46 -6.37
C ALA A 54 15.51 5.41 -6.90
N LEU A 55 14.52 5.88 -6.12
CA LEU A 55 13.12 6.00 -6.56
C LEU A 55 12.93 7.03 -7.70
N ALA A 56 13.77 8.06 -7.75
CA ALA A 56 13.72 9.10 -8.77
C ALA A 56 14.38 8.71 -10.09
N ASP A 57 15.15 7.62 -10.13
CA ASP A 57 15.99 7.24 -11.27
C ASP A 57 15.56 5.89 -11.89
N PRO A 58 14.49 5.85 -12.67
CA PRO A 58 14.01 4.62 -13.32
C PRO A 58 14.96 4.16 -14.45
N ALA A 59 15.90 4.98 -14.89
CA ALA A 59 16.86 4.60 -15.91
C ALA A 59 17.91 3.64 -15.36
N ARG A 60 18.40 3.85 -14.15
CA ARG A 60 19.37 2.99 -13.48
C ARG A 60 18.73 1.96 -12.55
N PHE A 61 17.52 2.22 -12.04
CA PHE A 61 16.76 1.35 -11.12
C PHE A 61 15.41 0.96 -11.74
N SER A 62 15.45 -0.03 -12.63
CA SER A 62 14.29 -0.51 -13.40
C SER A 62 13.28 -1.25 -12.53
N ASN A 63 11.99 -1.05 -12.78
CA ASN A 63 10.90 -1.85 -12.23
C ASN A 63 10.68 -3.16 -13.00
N ARG A 64 11.18 -3.25 -14.26
CA ARG A 64 11.04 -4.46 -15.07
C ARG A 64 11.88 -5.58 -14.51
N LYS A 65 11.26 -6.73 -14.35
CA LYS A 65 11.96 -7.97 -13.97
C LYS A 65 12.15 -8.80 -15.23
N PRO A 66 13.37 -9.37 -15.44
CA PRO A 66 13.58 -10.29 -16.53
C PRO A 66 12.63 -11.49 -16.46
N PRO A 67 12.22 -12.08 -17.60
CA PRO A 67 11.51 -13.35 -17.61
C PRO A 67 12.28 -14.39 -16.79
N GLY A 68 11.58 -15.18 -15.99
CA GLY A 68 12.22 -16.18 -15.14
C GLY A 68 12.78 -15.66 -13.81
N TRP A 69 12.53 -14.42 -13.47
CA TRP A 69 12.96 -13.83 -12.21
C TRP A 69 12.00 -14.21 -11.08
N GLY A 70 12.46 -15.02 -10.14
CA GLY A 70 11.72 -15.56 -8.99
C GLY A 70 11.99 -17.04 -8.79
N ALA A 71 11.67 -17.58 -7.64
CA ALA A 71 11.96 -18.96 -7.24
C ALA A 71 11.30 -20.04 -8.12
N ASP A 72 10.30 -19.68 -8.94
CA ASP A 72 9.55 -20.62 -9.82
C ASP A 72 9.49 -20.13 -11.27
N SER A 73 10.65 -19.81 -11.85
CA SER A 73 10.76 -19.37 -13.25
C SER A 73 10.24 -20.38 -14.29
N THR A 74 10.01 -21.62 -13.89
CA THR A 74 9.48 -22.68 -14.75
C THR A 74 7.95 -22.75 -14.76
N ALA A 75 7.27 -22.04 -13.88
CA ALA A 75 5.81 -22.10 -13.71
C ALA A 75 5.02 -21.20 -14.66
N VAL A 76 5.67 -20.29 -15.40
CA VAL A 76 5.01 -19.27 -16.24
C VAL A 76 5.73 -19.17 -17.59
N THR A 77 4.99 -19.28 -18.69
CA THR A 77 5.55 -19.07 -20.03
C THR A 77 5.88 -17.59 -20.28
N THR A 78 6.72 -17.29 -21.27
CA THR A 78 7.04 -15.89 -21.65
C THR A 78 5.77 -15.12 -22.05
N GLU A 79 4.84 -15.77 -22.74
CA GLU A 79 3.57 -15.17 -23.16
C GLU A 79 2.68 -14.87 -21.94
N GLU A 80 2.52 -15.82 -21.02
CA GLU A 80 1.78 -15.63 -19.78
C GLU A 80 2.41 -14.52 -18.91
N HIS A 81 3.74 -14.46 -18.84
CA HIS A 81 4.45 -13.38 -18.15
C HIS A 81 4.15 -12.01 -18.78
N ALA A 82 4.12 -11.92 -20.10
CA ALA A 82 3.77 -10.69 -20.80
C ALA A 82 2.32 -10.27 -20.51
N GLN A 83 1.38 -11.21 -20.52
CA GLN A 83 -0.02 -10.96 -20.15
C GLN A 83 -0.16 -10.50 -18.68
N LEU A 84 0.50 -11.19 -17.74
CA LEU A 84 0.48 -10.83 -16.32
C LEU A 84 1.11 -9.45 -16.03
N SER A 85 2.02 -9.02 -16.87
CA SER A 85 2.72 -7.73 -16.75
C SER A 85 1.99 -6.59 -17.45
N ALA A 86 1.12 -6.88 -18.42
CA ALA A 86 0.39 -5.86 -19.18
C ALA A 86 -0.47 -5.01 -18.24
N GLY A 87 -0.38 -3.68 -18.36
CA GLY A 87 -1.15 -2.74 -17.52
C GLY A 87 -0.70 -2.62 -16.05
N ASN A 88 0.24 -3.45 -15.61
CA ASN A 88 0.78 -3.36 -14.26
C ASN A 88 1.81 -2.22 -14.15
N LEU A 89 1.34 -1.00 -13.80
CA LEU A 89 2.18 0.18 -13.69
C LEU A 89 3.35 0.02 -12.72
N LEU A 90 3.29 -0.90 -11.77
CA LEU A 90 4.37 -1.15 -10.81
C LEU A 90 5.50 -2.01 -11.37
N GLY A 91 5.27 -2.68 -12.52
CA GLY A 91 6.23 -3.60 -13.14
C GLY A 91 6.79 -3.11 -14.48
N ILE A 92 6.50 -1.88 -14.89
CA ILE A 92 6.92 -1.30 -16.18
C ILE A 92 7.63 0.03 -15.98
N ASP A 93 8.52 0.39 -16.90
CA ASP A 93 9.30 1.62 -16.91
C ASP A 93 8.81 2.61 -17.97
N PRO A 94 9.22 3.90 -17.92
CA PRO A 94 9.07 4.82 -19.02
C PRO A 94 9.71 4.26 -20.31
N PRO A 95 9.15 4.51 -21.51
CA PRO A 95 8.00 5.39 -21.79
C PRO A 95 6.61 4.73 -21.61
N GLU A 96 6.53 3.41 -21.53
CA GLU A 96 5.27 2.66 -21.44
C GLU A 96 4.49 3.03 -20.16
N HIS A 97 5.16 3.06 -19.02
CA HIS A 97 4.59 3.53 -17.76
C HIS A 97 3.95 4.93 -17.91
N GLN A 98 4.66 5.88 -18.53
CA GLN A 98 4.17 7.24 -18.72
C GLN A 98 2.93 7.31 -19.63
N ARG A 99 2.85 6.43 -20.65
CA ARG A 99 1.68 6.34 -21.52
C ARG A 99 0.43 5.95 -20.73
N LEU A 100 0.49 4.84 -19.99
CA LEU A 100 -0.65 4.36 -19.19
C LEU A 100 -0.97 5.32 -18.03
N ARG A 101 0.04 5.82 -17.34
CA ARG A 101 -0.17 6.76 -16.23
C ARG A 101 -0.89 8.04 -16.65
N ARG A 102 -0.60 8.58 -17.84
CA ARG A 102 -1.29 9.78 -18.37
C ARG A 102 -2.79 9.55 -18.56
N MET A 103 -3.21 8.36 -18.96
CA MET A 103 -4.63 8.01 -19.10
C MET A 103 -5.37 7.97 -17.75
N LEU A 104 -4.66 7.58 -16.69
CA LEU A 104 -5.23 7.41 -15.35
C LEU A 104 -5.19 8.69 -14.50
N THR A 105 -4.18 9.54 -14.67
CA THR A 105 -3.95 10.72 -13.82
C THR A 105 -5.17 11.64 -13.70
N PRO A 106 -5.96 11.91 -14.77
CA PRO A 106 -7.16 12.74 -14.67
C PRO A 106 -8.19 12.26 -13.65
N GLU A 107 -8.28 10.93 -13.44
CA GLU A 107 -9.25 10.33 -12.52
C GLU A 107 -8.86 10.50 -11.03
N PHE A 108 -7.57 10.73 -10.75
CA PHE A 108 -7.05 10.92 -9.39
C PHE A 108 -6.77 12.40 -9.05
N THR A 109 -7.33 13.33 -9.83
CA THR A 109 -7.26 14.76 -9.49
C THR A 109 -8.16 15.10 -8.30
N ILE A 110 -7.80 16.15 -7.55
CA ILE A 110 -8.61 16.66 -6.43
C ILE A 110 -10.05 16.91 -6.85
N ARG A 111 -10.28 17.42 -8.06
CA ARG A 111 -11.64 17.68 -8.59
C ARG A 111 -12.45 16.41 -8.75
N ARG A 112 -11.83 15.32 -9.22
CA ARG A 112 -12.50 14.00 -9.37
C ARG A 112 -12.75 13.38 -7.99
N MET A 113 -11.76 13.43 -7.12
CA MET A 113 -11.86 12.89 -5.75
C MET A 113 -13.01 13.54 -4.96
N LYS A 114 -13.23 14.85 -5.10
CA LYS A 114 -14.37 15.54 -4.48
C LYS A 114 -15.74 14.98 -4.86
N ARG A 115 -15.89 14.29 -6.00
CA ARG A 115 -17.15 13.62 -6.35
C ARG A 115 -17.39 12.35 -5.53
N LEU A 116 -16.31 11.71 -5.08
CA LEU A 116 -16.37 10.54 -4.21
C LEU A 116 -16.53 10.90 -2.74
N GLU A 117 -16.24 12.15 -2.35
CA GLU A 117 -16.22 12.58 -0.95
C GLU A 117 -17.55 12.28 -0.23
N SER A 118 -18.68 12.68 -0.81
CA SER A 118 -20.01 12.40 -0.23
C SER A 118 -20.27 10.90 -0.07
N ARG A 119 -19.82 10.11 -1.06
CA ARG A 119 -20.00 8.66 -1.01
C ARG A 119 -19.09 8.01 0.02
N ILE A 120 -17.86 8.50 0.19
CA ILE A 120 -16.95 8.03 1.25
C ILE A 120 -17.53 8.34 2.62
N VAL A 121 -18.10 9.55 2.82
CA VAL A 121 -18.80 9.90 4.07
C VAL A 121 -19.95 8.94 4.36
N GLU A 122 -20.82 8.67 3.37
CA GLU A 122 -21.93 7.72 3.51
C GLU A 122 -21.44 6.30 3.88
N ILE A 123 -20.38 5.81 3.23
CA ILE A 123 -19.79 4.49 3.53
C ILE A 123 -19.26 4.47 4.96
N VAL A 124 -18.53 5.50 5.38
CA VAL A 124 -17.99 5.61 6.75
C VAL A 124 -19.12 5.61 7.78
N ASP A 125 -20.15 6.45 7.59
CA ASP A 125 -21.27 6.55 8.52
C ASP A 125 -22.05 5.23 8.62
N GLN A 126 -22.31 4.55 7.49
CA GLN A 126 -22.98 3.24 7.48
C GLN A 126 -22.22 2.18 8.30
N HIS A 127 -20.87 2.17 8.23
CA HIS A 127 -20.07 1.22 8.98
C HIS A 127 -19.99 1.59 10.48
N LEU A 128 -19.97 2.87 10.81
CA LEU A 128 -20.06 3.33 12.20
C LEU A 128 -21.43 2.99 12.81
N ASP A 129 -22.53 3.19 12.07
CA ASP A 129 -23.86 2.81 12.50
C ASP A 129 -23.99 1.29 12.73
N ALA A 130 -23.43 0.49 11.82
CA ALA A 130 -23.41 -0.97 11.97
C ALA A 130 -22.58 -1.42 13.19
N MET A 131 -21.43 -0.80 13.44
CA MET A 131 -20.63 -1.07 14.64
C MET A 131 -21.41 -0.73 15.93
N GLU A 132 -22.05 0.45 15.97
CA GLU A 132 -22.83 0.89 17.13
C GLU A 132 -24.02 -0.06 17.40
N GLN A 133 -24.70 -0.52 16.33
CA GLN A 133 -25.81 -1.48 16.42
C GLN A 133 -25.36 -2.88 16.88
N ALA A 134 -24.19 -3.32 16.42
CA ALA A 134 -23.61 -4.62 16.83
C ALA A 134 -23.15 -4.61 18.30
N GLY A 135 -22.77 -3.43 18.80
CA GLY A 135 -22.31 -3.24 20.17
C GLY A 135 -20.81 -3.56 20.38
N SER A 136 -20.33 -3.16 21.55
CA SER A 136 -18.95 -3.37 22.00
C SER A 136 -18.80 -4.72 22.70
N PRO A 137 -17.68 -5.47 22.57
CA PRO A 137 -16.51 -5.16 21.72
C PRO A 137 -16.73 -5.52 20.26
N ALA A 138 -15.92 -4.94 19.37
CA ALA A 138 -15.95 -5.24 17.93
C ALA A 138 -14.52 -5.42 17.35
N ASP A 139 -14.41 -6.13 16.22
CA ASP A 139 -13.18 -6.15 15.42
C ASP A 139 -13.18 -4.95 14.47
N LEU A 140 -12.32 -3.96 14.74
CA LEU A 140 -12.20 -2.75 13.94
C LEU A 140 -11.73 -3.04 12.50
N VAL A 141 -10.90 -4.07 12.29
CA VAL A 141 -10.44 -4.42 10.94
C VAL A 141 -11.63 -4.90 10.11
N ALA A 142 -12.39 -5.85 10.61
CA ALA A 142 -13.52 -6.45 9.90
C ALA A 142 -14.71 -5.49 9.74
N SER A 143 -14.97 -4.63 10.74
CA SER A 143 -16.17 -3.78 10.79
C SER A 143 -15.99 -2.41 10.13
N PHE A 144 -14.75 -1.89 10.07
CA PHE A 144 -14.47 -0.52 9.66
C PHE A 144 -13.28 -0.39 8.71
N ALA A 145 -12.09 -0.85 9.13
CA ALA A 145 -10.86 -0.53 8.41
C ALA A 145 -10.78 -1.19 7.02
N LEU A 146 -11.21 -2.43 6.88
CA LEU A 146 -11.19 -3.17 5.61
C LEU A 146 -12.38 -2.84 4.70
N PRO A 147 -13.64 -2.77 5.19
CA PRO A 147 -14.78 -2.53 4.30
C PRO A 147 -14.77 -1.14 3.65
N ILE A 148 -14.36 -0.09 4.34
CA ILE A 148 -14.40 1.28 3.81
C ILE A 148 -13.58 1.39 2.51
N PRO A 149 -12.26 1.19 2.48
CA PRO A 149 -11.48 1.32 1.26
C PRO A 149 -11.87 0.28 0.20
N SER A 150 -12.37 -0.89 0.61
CA SER A 150 -12.87 -1.90 -0.31
C SER A 150 -14.10 -1.43 -1.08
N LEU A 151 -15.05 -0.78 -0.40
CA LEU A 151 -16.24 -0.23 -1.05
C LEU A 151 -15.89 1.00 -1.91
N VAL A 152 -14.98 1.85 -1.46
CA VAL A 152 -14.52 3.01 -2.21
C VAL A 152 -13.86 2.59 -3.53
N ILE A 153 -13.00 1.57 -3.51
CA ILE A 153 -12.38 1.09 -4.77
C ILE A 153 -13.39 0.39 -5.67
N CYS A 154 -14.42 -0.28 -5.11
CA CYS A 154 -15.54 -0.82 -5.88
C CYS A 154 -16.29 0.28 -6.63
N GLU A 155 -16.63 1.39 -5.96
CA GLU A 155 -17.25 2.55 -6.59
C GLU A 155 -16.40 3.12 -7.72
N LEU A 156 -15.10 3.27 -7.48
CA LEU A 156 -14.18 3.83 -8.46
C LEU A 156 -14.08 2.98 -9.73
N LEU A 157 -14.04 1.64 -9.59
CA LEU A 157 -13.80 0.69 -10.68
C LEU A 157 -15.08 0.11 -11.29
N GLY A 158 -16.25 0.35 -10.69
CA GLY A 158 -17.52 -0.26 -11.11
C GLY A 158 -17.60 -1.75 -10.76
N VAL A 159 -16.95 -2.19 -9.67
CA VAL A 159 -17.02 -3.55 -9.16
C VAL A 159 -18.31 -3.73 -8.35
N PRO A 160 -19.13 -4.78 -8.58
CA PRO A 160 -20.28 -5.09 -7.75
C PRO A 160 -19.89 -5.33 -6.30
N TYR A 161 -20.66 -4.79 -5.35
CA TYR A 161 -20.36 -4.93 -3.91
C TYR A 161 -20.41 -6.38 -3.42
N ASP A 162 -21.26 -7.20 -4.04
CA ASP A 162 -21.40 -8.62 -3.68
C ASP A 162 -20.11 -9.42 -3.96
N ASP A 163 -19.26 -8.95 -4.85
CA ASP A 163 -18.01 -9.60 -5.21
C ASP A 163 -16.85 -9.24 -4.26
N ARG A 164 -17.07 -8.33 -3.27
CA ARG A 164 -15.99 -7.77 -2.43
C ARG A 164 -15.24 -8.81 -1.60
N GLU A 165 -15.93 -9.76 -1.01
CA GLU A 165 -15.31 -10.78 -0.15
C GLU A 165 -14.31 -11.64 -0.92
N ASP A 166 -14.65 -11.96 -2.16
CA ASP A 166 -13.81 -12.76 -3.04
C ASP A 166 -12.53 -12.04 -3.44
N PHE A 167 -12.60 -10.77 -3.83
CA PHE A 167 -11.37 -10.05 -4.19
C PHE A 167 -10.54 -9.68 -2.95
N GLN A 168 -11.14 -9.37 -1.80
CA GLN A 168 -10.43 -9.14 -0.53
C GLN A 168 -9.61 -10.39 -0.15
N ARG A 169 -10.24 -11.56 -0.16
CA ARG A 169 -9.57 -12.84 0.11
C ARG A 169 -8.41 -13.08 -0.85
N ARG A 170 -8.64 -12.90 -2.16
CA ARG A 170 -7.59 -13.09 -3.18
C ARG A 170 -6.44 -12.09 -3.01
N SER A 171 -6.74 -10.84 -2.74
CA SER A 171 -5.73 -9.78 -2.52
C SER A 171 -4.86 -10.07 -1.31
N SER A 172 -5.46 -10.40 -0.17
CA SER A 172 -4.74 -10.76 1.06
C SER A 172 -3.79 -11.93 0.82
N ARG A 173 -4.25 -12.98 0.09
CA ARG A 173 -3.43 -14.16 -0.23
C ARG A 173 -2.28 -13.83 -1.19
N GLN A 174 -2.49 -12.96 -2.18
CA GLN A 174 -1.44 -12.55 -3.12
C GLN A 174 -0.28 -11.81 -2.43
N LEU A 175 -0.57 -11.04 -1.39
CA LEU A 175 0.41 -10.22 -0.66
C LEU A 175 1.12 -10.97 0.47
N ASN A 176 0.64 -12.14 0.86
CA ASN A 176 1.15 -12.93 1.98
C ASN A 176 2.26 -13.90 1.53
N PHE A 177 3.50 -13.66 1.95
CA PHE A 177 4.66 -14.50 1.62
C PHE A 177 4.69 -15.85 2.37
N ARG A 178 3.82 -16.09 3.37
CA ARG A 178 3.65 -17.41 3.99
C ARG A 178 2.95 -18.40 3.06
N ILE A 179 2.21 -17.89 2.07
CA ILE A 179 1.50 -18.70 1.07
C ILE A 179 2.47 -19.08 -0.04
N PRO A 180 2.50 -20.36 -0.47
CA PRO A 180 3.34 -20.81 -1.55
C PRO A 180 3.18 -19.96 -2.82
N THR A 181 4.28 -19.71 -3.54
CA THR A 181 4.30 -18.88 -4.75
C THR A 181 3.31 -19.40 -5.80
N THR A 182 3.16 -20.71 -5.95
CA THR A 182 2.21 -21.35 -6.89
C THR A 182 0.76 -21.00 -6.56
N GLU A 183 0.39 -20.98 -5.27
CA GLU A 183 -0.96 -20.60 -4.84
C GLU A 183 -1.18 -19.10 -5.03
N ARG A 184 -0.19 -18.26 -4.74
CA ARG A 184 -0.26 -16.81 -4.97
C ARG A 184 -0.47 -16.49 -6.45
N PHE A 185 0.19 -17.20 -7.36
CA PHE A 185 -0.05 -17.08 -8.79
C PHE A 185 -1.44 -17.57 -9.20
N ALA A 186 -1.95 -18.63 -8.59
CA ALA A 186 -3.33 -19.08 -8.83
C ALA A 186 -4.35 -18.00 -8.44
N GLU A 187 -4.18 -17.34 -7.29
CA GLU A 187 -5.03 -16.21 -6.88
C GLU A 187 -4.89 -15.01 -7.85
N GLN A 188 -3.70 -14.75 -8.35
CA GLN A 188 -3.48 -13.70 -9.34
C GLN A 188 -4.19 -14.00 -10.68
N ARG A 189 -4.13 -15.25 -11.17
CA ARG A 189 -4.86 -15.68 -12.38
C ARG A 189 -6.37 -15.52 -12.19
N ALA A 190 -6.92 -16.01 -11.06
CA ALA A 190 -8.34 -15.88 -10.77
C ALA A 190 -8.78 -14.40 -10.68
N SER A 191 -7.94 -13.53 -10.14
CA SER A 191 -8.19 -12.09 -10.11
C SER A 191 -8.18 -11.47 -11.51
N ARG A 192 -7.28 -11.91 -12.39
CA ARG A 192 -7.26 -11.47 -13.81
C ARG A 192 -8.48 -11.94 -14.60
N GLU A 193 -8.88 -13.19 -14.44
CA GLU A 193 -10.09 -13.74 -15.07
C GLU A 193 -11.34 -12.95 -14.65
N TYR A 194 -11.48 -12.68 -13.38
CA TYR A 194 -12.55 -11.85 -12.85
C TYR A 194 -12.51 -10.43 -13.45
N MET A 195 -11.34 -9.77 -13.43
CA MET A 195 -11.19 -8.42 -13.99
C MET A 195 -11.48 -8.40 -15.50
N MET A 196 -11.14 -9.46 -16.25
CA MET A 196 -11.46 -9.59 -17.67
C MET A 196 -12.99 -9.55 -17.88
N THR A 197 -13.79 -10.16 -17.01
CA THR A 197 -15.26 -10.08 -17.10
C THR A 197 -15.77 -8.65 -16.95
N LEU A 198 -15.16 -7.86 -16.06
CA LEU A 198 -15.50 -6.44 -15.87
C LEU A 198 -15.10 -5.59 -17.07
N VAL A 199 -13.89 -5.82 -17.62
CA VAL A 199 -13.41 -5.15 -18.83
C VAL A 199 -14.32 -5.43 -20.02
N GLN A 200 -14.70 -6.69 -20.25
CA GLN A 200 -15.65 -7.06 -21.32
C GLN A 200 -17.02 -6.42 -21.14
N ARG A 201 -17.48 -6.27 -19.88
CA ARG A 201 -18.71 -5.53 -19.58
C ARG A 201 -18.57 -4.05 -19.96
N ALA A 202 -17.47 -3.42 -19.55
CA ALA A 202 -17.17 -2.02 -19.85
C ALA A 202 -17.05 -1.78 -21.36
N ARG A 203 -16.40 -2.70 -22.11
CA ARG A 203 -16.32 -2.62 -23.59
C ARG A 203 -17.69 -2.64 -24.27
N ARG A 204 -18.61 -3.49 -23.78
CA ARG A 204 -19.98 -3.57 -24.33
C ARG A 204 -20.85 -2.38 -23.96
N LYS A 205 -20.73 -1.90 -22.73
CA LYS A 205 -21.52 -0.79 -22.20
C LYS A 205 -20.68 0.00 -21.20
N PRO A 206 -19.93 1.01 -21.67
CA PRO A 206 -19.09 1.83 -20.78
C PRO A 206 -19.90 2.56 -19.72
N GLY A 207 -19.61 2.29 -18.44
CA GLY A 207 -20.20 2.97 -17.28
C GLY A 207 -19.58 4.33 -16.99
N GLU A 208 -20.00 4.97 -15.90
CA GLU A 208 -19.41 6.23 -15.39
C GLU A 208 -18.21 5.96 -14.47
N ASP A 209 -17.92 4.69 -14.18
CA ASP A 209 -16.74 4.21 -13.47
C ASP A 209 -15.45 4.39 -14.27
N MET A 210 -14.31 4.13 -13.64
CA MET A 210 -13.00 4.32 -14.26
C MET A 210 -12.76 3.39 -15.46
N LEU A 211 -13.21 2.12 -15.40
CA LEU A 211 -13.08 1.20 -16.55
C LEU A 211 -13.90 1.70 -17.73
N GLY A 212 -15.13 2.16 -17.48
CA GLY A 212 -16.00 2.75 -18.51
C GLY A 212 -15.38 4.02 -19.11
N MET A 213 -14.78 4.88 -18.29
CA MET A 213 -14.08 6.08 -18.76
C MET A 213 -12.88 5.72 -19.65
N LEU A 214 -12.02 4.81 -19.21
CA LEU A 214 -10.86 4.36 -20.00
C LEU A 214 -11.28 3.80 -21.36
N VAL A 215 -12.37 3.04 -21.39
CA VAL A 215 -12.91 2.50 -22.66
C VAL A 215 -13.45 3.61 -23.55
N ARG A 216 -14.18 4.61 -23.00
CA ARG A 216 -14.71 5.71 -23.81
C ARG A 216 -13.63 6.62 -24.37
N GLU A 217 -12.65 6.98 -23.55
CA GLU A 217 -11.65 8.00 -23.91
C GLU A 217 -10.43 7.42 -24.60
N HIS A 218 -10.04 6.16 -24.27
CA HIS A 218 -8.81 5.53 -24.72
C HIS A 218 -9.02 4.12 -25.31
N GLY A 219 -10.23 3.76 -25.64
CA GLY A 219 -10.58 2.38 -26.01
C GLY A 219 -9.80 1.78 -27.18
N THR A 220 -9.27 2.60 -28.11
CA THR A 220 -8.41 2.17 -29.22
C THR A 220 -6.92 2.17 -28.88
N GLU A 221 -6.52 2.84 -27.77
CA GLU A 221 -5.13 3.02 -27.37
C GLU A 221 -4.70 2.05 -26.27
N VAL A 222 -5.67 1.40 -25.60
CA VAL A 222 -5.45 0.48 -24.47
C VAL A 222 -6.05 -0.88 -24.78
N SER A 223 -5.24 -1.94 -24.65
CA SER A 223 -5.68 -3.33 -24.85
C SER A 223 -6.53 -3.84 -23.67
N ASP A 224 -7.24 -4.95 -23.87
CA ASP A 224 -7.99 -5.60 -22.79
C ASP A 224 -7.05 -6.12 -21.69
N ASP A 225 -5.90 -6.67 -22.02
CA ASP A 225 -4.89 -7.10 -21.06
C ASP A 225 -4.33 -5.93 -20.23
N GLU A 226 -4.12 -4.78 -20.85
CA GLU A 226 -3.72 -3.56 -20.11
C GLU A 226 -4.82 -3.06 -19.19
N LEU A 227 -6.08 -3.05 -19.64
CA LEU A 227 -7.22 -2.69 -18.79
C LEU A 227 -7.37 -3.64 -17.60
N VAL A 228 -7.19 -4.94 -17.83
CA VAL A 228 -7.20 -5.98 -16.79
C VAL A 228 -6.07 -5.76 -15.79
N GLY A 229 -4.86 -5.45 -16.24
CA GLY A 229 -3.73 -5.17 -15.37
C GLY A 229 -3.91 -3.89 -14.56
N ILE A 230 -4.40 -2.83 -15.18
CA ILE A 230 -4.73 -1.56 -14.51
C ILE A 230 -5.81 -1.79 -13.44
N GLY A 231 -6.95 -2.38 -13.80
CA GLY A 231 -8.06 -2.62 -12.88
C GLY A 231 -7.66 -3.54 -11.73
N GLY A 232 -6.94 -4.63 -12.01
CA GLY A 232 -6.44 -5.56 -11.00
C GLY A 232 -5.45 -4.91 -10.03
N LEU A 233 -4.52 -4.08 -10.55
CA LEU A 233 -3.58 -3.33 -9.72
C LEU A 233 -4.30 -2.34 -8.81
N LEU A 234 -5.22 -1.55 -9.34
CA LEU A 234 -5.96 -0.55 -8.56
C LEU A 234 -6.82 -1.22 -7.49
N LEU A 235 -7.46 -2.34 -7.82
CA LEU A 235 -8.26 -3.12 -6.88
C LEU A 235 -7.40 -3.65 -5.73
N LEU A 236 -6.23 -4.26 -6.04
CA LEU A 236 -5.31 -4.81 -5.05
C LEU A 236 -4.70 -3.70 -4.17
N ALA A 237 -4.19 -2.63 -4.78
CA ALA A 237 -3.47 -1.58 -4.07
C ALA A 237 -4.40 -0.63 -3.29
N GLY A 238 -5.62 -0.42 -3.78
CA GLY A 238 -6.52 0.60 -3.27
C GLY A 238 -7.11 0.28 -1.90
N HIS A 239 -7.37 -0.98 -1.57
CA HIS A 239 -7.98 -1.30 -0.28
C HIS A 239 -7.01 -1.79 0.78
N GLU A 240 -6.05 -2.64 0.44
CA GLU A 240 -5.14 -3.25 1.44
C GLU A 240 -4.28 -2.20 2.16
N THR A 241 -3.76 -1.20 1.44
CA THR A 241 -2.90 -0.18 2.04
C THR A 241 -3.68 0.74 2.97
N THR A 242 -4.83 1.26 2.53
CA THR A 242 -5.65 2.17 3.33
C THR A 242 -6.28 1.47 4.52
N SER A 243 -6.71 0.21 4.37
CA SER A 243 -7.20 -0.61 5.48
C SER A 243 -6.17 -0.74 6.60
N ASN A 244 -4.92 -1.06 6.25
CA ASN A 244 -3.86 -1.18 7.24
C ASN A 244 -3.45 0.18 7.83
N MET A 245 -3.56 1.28 7.08
CA MET A 245 -3.40 2.63 7.63
C MET A 245 -4.50 2.97 8.65
N LEU A 246 -5.75 2.59 8.39
CA LEU A 246 -6.86 2.85 9.32
C LEU A 246 -6.71 2.04 10.62
N SER A 247 -6.36 0.76 10.53
CA SER A 247 -6.18 -0.08 11.72
C SER A 247 -4.95 0.32 12.55
N LEU A 248 -3.76 0.42 11.94
CA LEU A 248 -2.54 0.80 12.65
C LEU A 248 -2.56 2.26 13.10
N GLY A 249 -3.17 3.15 12.31
CA GLY A 249 -3.35 4.56 12.69
C GLY A 249 -4.25 4.73 13.91
N THR A 250 -5.27 3.89 14.05
CA THR A 250 -6.09 3.85 15.27
C THR A 250 -5.25 3.41 16.48
N ILE A 251 -4.42 2.36 16.34
CA ILE A 251 -3.49 1.96 17.41
C ILE A 251 -2.58 3.14 17.80
N ALA A 252 -1.94 3.79 16.81
CA ALA A 252 -1.03 4.91 17.06
C ALA A 252 -1.71 6.05 17.81
N LEU A 253 -2.94 6.42 17.41
CA LEU A 253 -3.70 7.47 18.07
C LEU A 253 -4.14 7.08 19.48
N LEU A 254 -4.59 5.84 19.69
CA LEU A 254 -4.96 5.34 21.02
C LEU A 254 -3.79 5.32 22.03
N GLN A 255 -2.56 5.16 21.54
CA GLN A 255 -1.35 5.26 22.36
C GLN A 255 -0.94 6.71 22.68
N HIS A 256 -1.53 7.72 22.00
CA HIS A 256 -1.22 9.15 22.15
C HIS A 256 -2.50 9.97 22.39
N PRO A 257 -3.11 9.91 23.59
CA PRO A 257 -4.45 10.50 23.86
C PRO A 257 -4.57 11.98 23.54
N ASP A 258 -3.53 12.78 23.78
CA ASP A 258 -3.55 14.22 23.46
C ASP A 258 -3.63 14.47 21.96
N GLN A 259 -2.89 13.69 21.18
CA GLN A 259 -2.90 13.77 19.71
C GLN A 259 -4.20 13.20 19.13
N LEU A 260 -4.74 12.13 19.74
CA LEU A 260 -6.07 11.60 19.41
C LEU A 260 -7.14 12.68 19.60
N ALA A 261 -7.13 13.38 20.74
CA ALA A 261 -8.07 14.44 21.02
C ALA A 261 -7.97 15.58 19.99
N ALA A 262 -6.76 15.95 19.57
CA ALA A 262 -6.56 16.94 18.51
C ALA A 262 -7.17 16.48 17.18
N VAL A 263 -6.93 15.23 16.75
CA VAL A 263 -7.52 14.68 15.51
C VAL A 263 -9.04 14.62 15.57
N ARG A 264 -9.61 14.33 16.75
CA ARG A 264 -11.05 14.26 16.96
C ARG A 264 -11.72 15.64 16.90
N ASP A 265 -11.12 16.64 17.54
CA ASP A 265 -11.79 17.89 17.90
C ASP A 265 -11.34 19.09 17.04
N ASP A 266 -10.14 19.05 16.45
CA ASP A 266 -9.58 20.11 15.63
C ASP A 266 -9.44 19.71 14.15
N PRO A 267 -10.29 20.24 13.25
CA PRO A 267 -10.20 19.97 11.81
C PRO A 267 -8.85 20.32 11.19
N ASP A 268 -8.15 21.33 11.71
CA ASP A 268 -6.86 21.76 11.17
C ASP A 268 -5.72 20.79 11.54
N ALA A 269 -5.87 20.02 12.63
CA ALA A 269 -4.92 18.98 13.02
C ALA A 269 -5.00 17.73 12.14
N VAL A 270 -6.13 17.47 11.48
CA VAL A 270 -6.36 16.21 10.74
C VAL A 270 -5.39 16.06 9.57
N GLY A 271 -5.18 17.11 8.80
CA GLY A 271 -4.27 17.08 7.65
C GLY A 271 -2.83 16.70 8.04
N PRO A 272 -2.20 17.47 8.93
CA PRO A 272 -0.86 17.14 9.45
C PRO A 272 -0.78 15.75 10.09
N ALA A 273 -1.80 15.32 10.83
CA ALA A 273 -1.85 14.01 11.45
C ALA A 273 -1.81 12.87 10.42
N ILE A 274 -2.53 12.99 9.31
CA ILE A 274 -2.49 11.99 8.23
C ILE A 274 -1.08 11.86 7.63
N GLU A 275 -0.38 12.97 7.38
CA GLU A 275 0.98 12.92 6.85
C GLU A 275 1.97 12.29 7.84
N GLU A 276 1.81 12.58 9.14
CA GLU A 276 2.65 11.96 10.18
C GLU A 276 2.33 10.47 10.35
N LEU A 277 1.05 10.06 10.34
CA LEU A 277 0.66 8.65 10.35
C LEU A 277 1.26 7.89 9.15
N LEU A 278 1.20 8.48 7.95
CA LEU A 278 1.81 7.90 6.75
C LEU A 278 3.32 7.72 6.90
N ARG A 279 4.03 8.73 7.40
CA ARG A 279 5.46 8.67 7.67
C ARG A 279 5.79 7.59 8.69
N TYR A 280 5.17 7.68 9.87
CA TYR A 280 5.49 6.87 11.03
C TYR A 280 5.18 5.39 10.78
N LEU A 281 4.00 5.09 10.27
CA LEU A 281 3.58 3.71 10.06
C LEU A 281 4.23 3.05 8.83
N SER A 282 4.36 3.78 7.72
CA SER A 282 4.96 3.26 6.48
C SER A 282 4.51 1.82 6.18
N VAL A 283 3.18 1.60 6.06
CA VAL A 283 2.57 0.24 5.95
C VAL A 283 3.10 -0.57 4.78
N VAL A 284 3.49 0.10 3.67
CA VAL A 284 4.26 -0.51 2.58
C VAL A 284 5.70 -0.64 3.04
N GLN A 285 6.11 -1.84 3.43
CA GLN A 285 7.42 -2.08 4.05
C GLN A 285 8.58 -1.78 3.11
N ASN A 286 8.40 -2.03 1.82
CA ASN A 286 9.41 -1.77 0.81
C ASN A 286 8.75 -1.20 -0.44
N ALA A 287 9.44 -0.29 -1.11
CA ALA A 287 9.07 0.05 -2.49
C ALA A 287 9.14 -1.22 -3.37
N ILE A 288 8.47 -1.19 -4.52
CA ILE A 288 8.59 -2.27 -5.49
C ILE A 288 10.07 -2.49 -5.77
N PRO A 289 10.57 -3.73 -5.67
CA PRO A 289 11.99 -4.04 -5.89
C PRO A 289 12.47 -3.56 -7.25
N ARG A 290 13.70 -3.04 -7.30
CA ARG A 290 14.35 -2.54 -8.51
C ARG A 290 15.42 -3.50 -9.00
N ILE A 291 15.70 -3.44 -10.30
CA ILE A 291 16.87 -4.09 -10.92
C ILE A 291 17.81 -2.99 -11.41
N THR A 292 19.09 -3.06 -11.05
CA THR A 292 20.09 -2.16 -11.60
C THR A 292 20.33 -2.46 -13.08
N THR A 293 20.25 -1.45 -13.94
CA THR A 293 20.48 -1.58 -15.39
C THR A 293 21.94 -1.40 -15.77
N SER A 294 22.71 -0.77 -14.89
CA SER A 294 24.18 -0.56 -15.00
C SER A 294 24.79 -0.68 -13.61
N GLU A 295 26.09 -0.68 -13.51
CA GLU A 295 26.78 -0.49 -12.22
C GLU A 295 26.40 0.89 -11.65
N VAL A 296 26.05 0.92 -10.36
CA VAL A 296 25.66 2.13 -9.64
C VAL A 296 26.31 2.17 -8.26
N GLU A 297 26.65 3.36 -7.81
CA GLU A 297 27.09 3.59 -6.43
C GLU A 297 25.94 4.16 -5.61
N VAL A 298 25.66 3.53 -4.46
CA VAL A 298 24.64 3.95 -3.50
C VAL A 298 25.25 3.94 -2.11
N GLY A 299 25.26 5.07 -1.42
CA GLY A 299 25.79 5.18 -0.06
C GLY A 299 27.26 4.72 0.07
N GLY A 300 28.08 4.86 -0.99
CA GLY A 300 29.46 4.39 -1.04
C GLY A 300 29.62 2.89 -1.36
N VAL A 301 28.53 2.19 -1.64
CA VAL A 301 28.54 0.77 -2.05
C VAL A 301 28.28 0.64 -3.53
N VAL A 302 29.20 -0.03 -4.24
CA VAL A 302 29.03 -0.34 -5.68
C VAL A 302 28.10 -1.55 -5.84
N ILE A 303 26.99 -1.37 -6.55
CA ILE A 303 26.02 -2.40 -6.90
C ILE A 303 26.17 -2.69 -8.40
N PRO A 304 26.56 -3.91 -8.80
CA PRO A 304 26.70 -4.25 -10.22
C PRO A 304 25.34 -4.23 -10.97
N ALA A 305 25.41 -4.18 -12.28
CA ALA A 305 24.21 -4.33 -13.14
C ALA A 305 23.51 -5.69 -12.93
N GLY A 306 22.21 -5.72 -13.08
CA GLY A 306 21.38 -6.93 -12.98
C GLY A 306 21.08 -7.38 -11.54
N HIS A 307 21.41 -6.58 -10.52
CA HIS A 307 21.17 -6.92 -9.12
C HIS A 307 19.86 -6.34 -8.61
N LEU A 308 19.23 -7.10 -7.69
CA LEU A 308 18.03 -6.67 -6.98
C LEU A 308 18.35 -5.64 -5.91
N VAL A 309 17.58 -4.58 -5.88
CA VAL A 309 17.63 -3.53 -4.88
C VAL A 309 16.28 -3.40 -4.20
N ILE A 310 16.29 -3.52 -2.88
CA ILE A 310 15.13 -3.30 -2.00
C ILE A 310 15.28 -1.93 -1.36
N LEU A 311 14.31 -1.06 -1.55
CA LEU A 311 14.29 0.29 -1.00
C LEU A 311 13.37 0.31 0.22
N SER A 312 13.92 0.40 1.44
CA SER A 312 13.15 0.39 2.67
C SER A 312 12.50 1.75 2.92
N LEU A 313 11.18 1.82 2.75
CA LEU A 313 10.42 3.05 3.02
C LEU A 313 10.37 3.37 4.52
N PRO A 314 10.14 2.38 5.43
CA PRO A 314 10.19 2.65 6.87
C PRO A 314 11.53 3.18 7.34
N ALA A 315 12.66 2.55 6.94
CA ALA A 315 13.98 3.02 7.34
C ALA A 315 14.26 4.45 6.86
N GLY A 316 13.87 4.78 5.62
CA GLY A 316 14.00 6.13 5.07
C GLY A 316 13.12 7.14 5.81
N ASN A 317 11.88 6.78 6.13
CA ASN A 317 10.96 7.66 6.86
C ASN A 317 11.34 7.85 8.34
N HIS A 318 12.15 6.95 8.90
CA HIS A 318 12.72 7.05 10.24
C HIS A 318 14.19 7.50 10.23
N ASP A 319 14.66 8.14 9.15
CA ASP A 319 16.02 8.65 9.05
C ASP A 319 16.15 10.01 9.76
N PRO A 320 17.07 10.16 10.76
CA PRO A 320 17.28 11.43 11.46
C PRO A 320 17.82 12.55 10.54
N HIS A 321 18.39 12.20 9.36
CA HIS A 321 18.76 13.19 8.35
C HIS A 321 17.57 13.71 7.55
N PHE A 322 16.43 13.02 7.59
CA PHE A 322 15.17 13.49 7.01
C PHE A 322 14.35 14.31 8.00
N ILE A 323 14.21 13.83 9.23
CA ILE A 323 13.37 14.45 10.24
C ILE A 323 13.94 14.27 11.65
N HIS A 324 13.87 15.31 12.47
CA HIS A 324 14.35 15.25 13.86
C HIS A 324 13.48 14.29 14.70
N ALA A 325 14.11 13.53 15.62
CA ALA A 325 13.46 12.53 16.48
C ALA A 325 12.50 11.62 15.68
N PRO A 326 12.99 10.85 14.69
CA PRO A 326 12.17 10.17 13.69
C PRO A 326 11.28 9.07 14.28
N ASP A 327 11.66 8.51 15.43
CA ASP A 327 10.95 7.43 16.11
C ASP A 327 9.83 7.96 17.04
N ALA A 328 9.73 9.29 17.22
CA ALA A 328 8.60 9.89 17.93
C ALA A 328 7.43 10.11 16.96
N PHE A 329 6.22 9.75 17.40
CA PHE A 329 4.98 10.10 16.72
C PHE A 329 4.54 11.51 17.15
N ASP A 330 4.45 12.44 16.20
CA ASP A 330 4.12 13.84 16.48
C ASP A 330 3.35 14.46 15.29
N ILE A 331 2.04 14.55 15.42
CA ILE A 331 1.14 15.05 14.38
C ILE A 331 1.38 16.52 14.00
N SER A 332 2.03 17.30 14.88
CA SER A 332 2.32 18.72 14.60
C SER A 332 3.33 18.92 13.48
N ARG A 333 4.13 17.90 13.16
CA ARG A 333 5.16 17.97 12.11
C ARG A 333 4.59 18.07 10.71
N GLY A 334 3.42 17.44 10.45
CA GLY A 334 2.86 17.29 9.11
C GLY A 334 3.77 16.56 8.11
N ALA A 335 4.94 16.15 8.52
CA ALA A 335 5.96 15.33 7.81
C ALA A 335 6.02 15.48 6.27
N PRO A 336 6.15 16.69 5.70
CA PRO A 336 6.19 16.87 4.24
C PRO A 336 7.39 16.15 3.64
N GLY A 337 7.18 15.44 2.53
CA GLY A 337 8.24 14.75 1.81
C GLY A 337 8.53 13.34 2.26
N HIS A 338 7.72 12.75 3.15
CA HIS A 338 7.82 11.34 3.51
C HIS A 338 7.71 10.42 2.28
N LEU A 339 8.27 9.22 2.37
CA LEU A 339 8.34 8.24 1.28
C LEU A 339 7.20 7.19 1.31
N ALA A 340 6.18 7.33 2.16
CA ALA A 340 5.11 6.34 2.28
C ALA A 340 4.36 6.10 0.95
N PHE A 341 4.28 7.12 0.09
CA PHE A 341 3.73 7.02 -1.27
C PHE A 341 4.81 6.83 -2.35
N GLY A 342 6.03 6.47 -1.97
CA GLY A 342 7.16 6.42 -2.89
C GLY A 342 7.61 7.80 -3.37
N HIS A 343 8.38 7.85 -4.46
CA HIS A 343 8.90 9.08 -5.07
C HIS A 343 9.12 8.91 -6.58
N GLY A 344 9.26 10.02 -7.32
CA GLY A 344 9.54 10.01 -8.75
C GLY A 344 8.36 9.59 -9.61
N VAL A 345 8.64 8.97 -10.76
CA VAL A 345 7.62 8.63 -11.77
C VAL A 345 6.58 7.62 -11.28
N HIS A 346 6.95 6.78 -10.31
CA HIS A 346 6.08 5.79 -9.67
C HIS A 346 5.45 6.29 -8.35
N HIS A 347 5.50 7.60 -8.04
CA HIS A 347 4.77 8.12 -6.89
C HIS A 347 3.31 7.67 -6.94
N CYS A 348 2.75 7.25 -5.79
CA CYS A 348 1.43 6.63 -5.69
C CYS A 348 0.35 7.46 -6.41
N LEU A 349 -0.35 6.80 -7.35
CA LEU A 349 -1.43 7.41 -8.10
C LEU A 349 -2.64 7.70 -7.20
N GLY A 350 -2.95 6.76 -6.27
CA GLY A 350 -4.06 6.83 -5.33
C GLY A 350 -3.81 7.72 -4.10
N ALA A 351 -2.67 8.41 -3.99
CA ALA A 351 -2.34 9.21 -2.81
C ALA A 351 -3.41 10.27 -2.44
N PRO A 352 -4.07 10.97 -3.40
CA PRO A 352 -5.17 11.88 -3.07
C PRO A 352 -6.39 11.16 -2.47
N LEU A 353 -6.72 9.97 -2.99
CA LEU A 353 -7.85 9.17 -2.51
C LEU A 353 -7.60 8.63 -1.10
N ALA A 354 -6.45 8.00 -0.87
CA ALA A 354 -6.07 7.48 0.44
C ALA A 354 -6.08 8.57 1.53
N ARG A 355 -5.56 9.77 1.21
CA ARG A 355 -5.64 10.91 2.13
C ARG A 355 -7.07 11.34 2.42
N MET A 356 -7.94 11.35 1.42
CA MET A 356 -9.34 11.71 1.59
C MET A 356 -10.06 10.70 2.49
N GLU A 357 -9.89 9.41 2.24
CA GLU A 357 -10.47 8.34 3.05
C GLU A 357 -10.06 8.48 4.52
N MET A 358 -8.76 8.63 4.80
CA MET A 358 -8.25 8.79 6.16
C MET A 358 -8.75 10.08 6.83
N ARG A 359 -8.82 11.20 6.10
CA ARG A 359 -9.32 12.49 6.63
C ARG A 359 -10.79 12.42 7.02
N ILE A 360 -11.58 11.59 6.36
CA ILE A 360 -12.99 11.37 6.69
C ILE A 360 -13.11 10.34 7.82
N ALA A 361 -12.43 9.21 7.69
CA ALA A 361 -12.62 8.05 8.55
C ALA A 361 -12.12 8.27 9.99
N PHE A 362 -10.89 8.80 10.21
CA PHE A 362 -10.37 8.96 11.57
C PHE A 362 -11.20 9.89 12.44
N PRO A 363 -11.49 11.13 12.03
CA PRO A 363 -12.31 12.01 12.87
C PRO A 363 -13.72 11.46 13.11
N ALA A 364 -14.32 10.81 12.11
CA ALA A 364 -15.65 10.22 12.23
C ALA A 364 -15.66 9.09 13.27
N LEU A 365 -14.70 8.17 13.21
CA LEU A 365 -14.53 7.08 14.18
C LEU A 365 -14.36 7.62 15.62
N LEU A 366 -13.44 8.57 15.79
CA LEU A 366 -13.09 9.11 17.12
C LEU A 366 -14.22 9.97 17.72
N ARG A 367 -15.02 10.63 16.91
CA ARG A 367 -16.21 11.37 17.37
C ARG A 367 -17.38 10.45 17.70
N ARG A 368 -17.58 9.38 16.91
CA ARG A 368 -18.65 8.40 17.16
C ARG A 368 -18.38 7.62 18.45
N PHE A 369 -17.13 7.25 18.70
CA PHE A 369 -16.70 6.47 19.85
C PHE A 369 -15.65 7.21 20.66
N PRO A 370 -16.04 8.25 21.46
CA PRO A 370 -15.08 9.10 22.18
C PRO A 370 -14.31 8.37 23.27
N HIS A 371 -14.78 7.19 23.71
CA HIS A 371 -14.14 6.31 24.68
C HIS A 371 -13.51 5.06 24.03
N LEU A 372 -13.27 5.10 22.70
CA LEU A 372 -12.64 4.00 21.99
C LEU A 372 -11.31 3.60 22.65
N ALA A 373 -11.15 2.32 22.92
CA ALA A 373 -9.94 1.73 23.50
C ALA A 373 -9.71 0.34 22.93
N LEU A 374 -8.47 -0.16 23.01
CA LEU A 374 -8.21 -1.57 22.72
C LEU A 374 -8.91 -2.47 23.76
N ASP A 375 -9.47 -3.59 23.31
CA ASP A 375 -10.05 -4.64 24.14
C ASP A 375 -9.13 -5.84 24.28
N GLU A 376 -7.87 -5.69 23.92
CA GLU A 376 -6.81 -6.67 24.03
C GLU A 376 -5.47 -5.98 24.29
N GLU A 377 -4.52 -6.71 24.85
CA GLU A 377 -3.16 -6.19 24.99
C GLU A 377 -2.50 -6.07 23.62
N LEU A 378 -1.73 -5.00 23.43
CA LEU A 378 -1.10 -4.71 22.12
C LEU A 378 -0.17 -5.84 21.63
N THR A 379 0.38 -6.62 22.56
CA THR A 379 1.21 -7.80 22.29
C THR A 379 0.41 -9.01 21.81
N GLU A 380 -0.91 -8.99 21.96
CA GLU A 380 -1.82 -10.05 21.53
C GLU A 380 -2.43 -9.78 20.14
N VAL A 381 -2.32 -8.54 19.65
CA VAL A 381 -2.79 -8.18 18.30
C VAL A 381 -2.05 -9.00 17.26
N PRO A 382 -2.77 -9.77 16.39
CA PRO A 382 -2.14 -10.55 15.34
C PRO A 382 -1.71 -9.65 14.18
N PHE A 383 -0.40 -9.45 14.01
CA PHE A 383 0.16 -8.65 12.93
C PHE A 383 0.57 -9.49 11.71
N ARG A 384 0.41 -8.91 10.52
CA ARG A 384 0.79 -9.49 9.21
C ARG A 384 2.29 -9.32 8.96
N GLU A 385 3.15 -10.03 9.68
CA GLU A 385 4.60 -9.84 9.67
C GLU A 385 5.25 -10.16 8.31
N LEU A 386 4.89 -11.30 7.69
CA LEU A 386 5.46 -11.74 6.42
C LEU A 386 4.53 -11.40 5.25
N ASN A 387 4.19 -10.12 5.13
CA ASN A 387 3.32 -9.57 4.11
C ASN A 387 3.96 -8.33 3.47
N LEU A 388 3.67 -8.06 2.20
CA LEU A 388 4.16 -6.85 1.53
C LEU A 388 3.63 -5.58 2.21
N ILE A 389 2.39 -5.64 2.71
CA ILE A 389 1.74 -4.57 3.46
C ILE A 389 1.65 -5.01 4.91
N TYR A 390 2.32 -4.28 5.81
CA TYR A 390 2.23 -4.51 7.25
C TYR A 390 0.90 -4.00 7.78
N GLY A 391 0.30 -4.74 8.74
CA GLY A 391 -0.98 -4.40 9.31
C GLY A 391 -1.44 -5.39 10.37
N ALA A 392 -2.62 -5.15 10.94
CA ALA A 392 -3.29 -6.09 11.84
C ALA A 392 -4.21 -7.03 11.04
N GLU A 393 -4.26 -8.31 11.41
CA GLU A 393 -5.24 -9.27 10.87
C GLU A 393 -6.63 -9.02 11.47
N SER A 394 -6.67 -8.70 12.77
CA SER A 394 -7.85 -8.26 13.52
C SER A 394 -7.41 -7.26 14.59
N LEU A 395 -8.31 -6.41 15.05
CA LEU A 395 -8.07 -5.43 16.11
C LEU A 395 -9.32 -5.28 16.95
N LYS A 396 -9.32 -5.88 18.14
CA LYS A 396 -10.46 -5.77 19.05
C LYS A 396 -10.46 -4.43 19.75
N VAL A 397 -11.58 -3.76 19.64
CA VAL A 397 -11.82 -2.46 20.26
C VAL A 397 -13.11 -2.46 21.08
N ARG A 398 -13.14 -1.59 22.10
CA ARG A 398 -14.33 -1.33 22.95
C ARG A 398 -14.56 0.17 23.10
N TRP A 399 -15.80 0.53 23.40
CA TRP A 399 -16.22 1.92 23.63
C TRP A 399 -17.36 2.02 24.64
#